data_30e37f98de46a5eca6180b38c3838711
#
_entry.id   30e37f98de46a5eca6180b38c3838711
#
_cell.length_a   1.000
_cell.length_b   1.000
_cell.length_c   1.000
_cell.angle_alpha   90.00
_cell.angle_beta   90.00
_cell.angle_gamma   90.00
#
_symmetry.space_group_name_H-M   'P 1'
#
loop_
_entity.id
_entity.type
_entity.pdbx_description
1 polymer ?
#
loop_
_entity_poly.entity_id
_entity_poly.type
_entity_poly.pdbx_seq_one_letter_code
_entity_poly.pdbx_strand_id
1 'polypeptide(L)'
;LNGQCVRHYDSAGLQALINQSIIGVPLQQQRRLLTNPKGPVDWFGEKENWGARLSEQPFVSHSTTDALGQLLTQTDAKGHIQRMAYNRAGQLIGSWLTIKNSAEQVILRSLTYSAAGQKLREESGNGVITEYRYEPQTQRLIGIKTTRPAKKDRPTRLQDLRYDYDPVGNILAIHNDAEATRFYRNQKIVPETTYRYDALYQLIEATGREADTNGIQNSQLPALASLNDSNQFVNYTRSYHYDRAG
;
A
#
# COMPACT_ATOMS: atom_id res chain seq x y z
N LEU A 1 19.36 -22.17 14.93
CA LEU A 1 19.24 -20.69 15.00
C LEU A 1 20.62 -19.99 15.00
N ASN A 2 21.70 -20.66 14.59
CA ASN A 2 23.04 -20.05 14.61
C ASN A 2 23.09 -18.82 13.69
N GLY A 3 23.47 -17.67 14.26
CA GLY A 3 23.62 -16.42 13.55
C GLY A 3 22.32 -15.59 13.34
N GLN A 4 21.18 -16.07 13.82
CA GLN A 4 19.92 -15.32 13.73
C GLN A 4 19.57 -14.62 15.05
N CYS A 5 19.01 -13.41 14.93
CA CYS A 5 18.50 -12.67 16.07
C CYS A 5 17.21 -13.32 16.59
N VAL A 6 17.27 -13.97 17.76
CA VAL A 6 16.10 -14.63 18.38
C VAL A 6 15.36 -13.74 19.38
N ARG A 7 16.01 -12.66 19.86
CA ARG A 7 15.42 -11.67 20.76
C ARG A 7 15.95 -10.30 20.40
N HIS A 8 15.03 -9.37 20.21
CA HIS A 8 15.33 -7.97 19.95
C HIS A 8 14.57 -7.11 20.97
N TYR A 9 15.32 -6.31 21.73
CA TYR A 9 14.79 -5.37 22.70
C TYR A 9 14.87 -3.97 22.12
N ASP A 10 13.72 -3.32 22.01
CA ASP A 10 13.58 -1.96 21.46
C ASP A 10 12.88 -1.01 22.45
N SER A 11 12.64 0.21 22.03
CA SER A 11 11.94 1.23 22.85
C SER A 11 10.49 0.89 23.20
N ALA A 12 9.89 -0.13 22.58
CA ALA A 12 8.52 -0.57 22.82
C ALA A 12 8.44 -1.93 23.53
N GLY A 13 9.57 -2.62 23.75
CA GLY A 13 9.64 -3.89 24.50
C GLY A 13 10.48 -4.96 23.84
N LEU A 14 10.04 -6.22 23.89
CA LEU A 14 10.71 -7.39 23.37
C LEU A 14 9.99 -7.95 22.15
N GLN A 15 10.72 -8.20 21.08
CA GLN A 15 10.33 -9.08 20.00
C GLN A 15 11.16 -10.38 20.07
N ALA A 16 10.50 -11.54 20.13
CA ALA A 16 11.16 -12.82 20.19
C ALA A 16 10.71 -13.73 19.06
N LEU A 17 11.65 -14.40 18.43
CA LEU A 17 11.44 -15.51 17.50
C LEU A 17 11.35 -16.80 18.32
N ILE A 18 10.16 -17.41 18.35
CA ILE A 18 9.91 -18.63 19.13
C ILE A 18 10.19 -19.88 18.29
N ASN A 19 9.71 -19.85 17.03
CA ASN A 19 9.85 -20.97 16.11
C ASN A 19 10.06 -20.48 14.68
N GLN A 20 10.81 -21.25 13.90
CA GLN A 20 11.08 -21.00 12.48
C GLN A 20 11.12 -22.30 11.70
N SER A 21 10.92 -22.19 10.37
CA SER A 21 11.11 -23.31 9.43
C SER A 21 12.58 -23.66 9.26
N ILE A 22 12.86 -24.80 8.63
CA ILE A 22 14.24 -25.23 8.28
C ILE A 22 14.95 -24.21 7.37
N ILE A 23 14.22 -23.46 6.56
CA ILE A 23 14.75 -22.42 5.67
C ILE A 23 14.83 -21.04 6.35
N GLY A 24 14.57 -20.95 7.66
CA GLY A 24 14.73 -19.73 8.45
C GLY A 24 13.51 -18.78 8.44
N VAL A 25 12.39 -19.17 7.86
CA VAL A 25 11.17 -18.33 7.88
C VAL A 25 10.54 -18.39 9.27
N PRO A 26 10.22 -17.24 9.91
CA PRO A 26 9.54 -17.20 11.20
C PRO A 26 8.16 -17.84 11.15
N LEU A 27 7.92 -18.86 11.99
CA LEU A 27 6.63 -19.55 12.12
C LEU A 27 5.88 -19.13 13.36
N GLN A 28 6.59 -18.72 14.42
CA GLN A 28 5.99 -18.20 15.64
C GLN A 28 6.82 -17.06 16.18
N GLN A 29 6.20 -15.91 16.36
CA GLN A 29 6.81 -14.73 16.94
C GLN A 29 5.98 -14.26 18.14
N GLN A 30 6.69 -13.68 19.11
CA GLN A 30 6.09 -13.11 20.31
C GLN A 30 6.51 -11.66 20.47
N ARG A 31 5.54 -10.80 20.77
CA ARG A 31 5.78 -9.42 21.21
C ARG A 31 5.36 -9.28 22.66
N ARG A 32 6.23 -8.72 23.51
CA ARG A 32 5.88 -8.26 24.86
C ARG A 32 6.14 -6.76 24.94
N LEU A 33 5.12 -6.01 25.31
CA LEU A 33 5.23 -4.56 25.45
C LEU A 33 5.85 -4.17 26.79
N LEU A 34 6.31 -2.93 26.89
CA LEU A 34 6.74 -2.38 28.17
C LEU A 34 5.56 -2.24 29.12
N THR A 35 5.80 -2.48 30.40
CA THR A 35 4.82 -2.22 31.48
C THR A 35 4.55 -0.73 31.60
N ASN A 36 5.56 0.12 31.42
CA ASN A 36 5.42 1.58 31.39
C ASN A 36 5.85 2.15 30.03
N PRO A 37 4.92 2.49 29.13
CA PRO A 37 5.24 3.01 27.80
C PRO A 37 5.55 4.52 27.77
N LYS A 38 5.42 5.24 28.89
CA LYS A 38 5.54 6.71 28.94
C LYS A 38 6.96 7.22 29.15
N GLY A 39 7.88 6.36 29.50
CA GLY A 39 9.27 6.74 29.77
C GLY A 39 10.24 6.14 28.77
N PRO A 40 11.44 6.72 28.61
CA PRO A 40 12.51 6.08 27.88
C PRO A 40 12.86 4.76 28.56
N VAL A 41 13.04 3.71 27.77
CA VAL A 41 13.54 2.43 28.26
C VAL A 41 15.02 2.33 27.91
N ASP A 42 15.81 2.07 28.93
CA ASP A 42 17.21 1.67 28.79
C ASP A 42 17.34 0.20 29.18
N TRP A 43 17.80 -0.62 28.25
CA TRP A 43 18.08 -2.05 28.48
C TRP A 43 19.45 -2.22 29.12
N PHE A 44 19.65 -1.54 30.24
CA PHE A 44 20.88 -1.53 31.00
C PHE A 44 20.85 -2.58 32.13
N GLY A 45 22.02 -3.06 32.54
CA GLY A 45 22.19 -4.04 33.60
C GLY A 45 22.05 -5.49 33.13
N GLU A 46 21.89 -6.40 34.10
CA GLU A 46 21.81 -7.85 33.84
C GLU A 46 20.53 -8.17 33.05
N LYS A 47 20.70 -8.96 31.98
CA LYS A 47 19.63 -9.34 31.05
C LYS A 47 18.48 -10.09 31.72
N GLU A 48 18.78 -10.82 32.79
CA GLU A 48 17.81 -11.54 33.61
C GLU A 48 16.77 -10.64 34.24
N ASN A 49 17.12 -9.39 34.52
CA ASN A 49 16.24 -8.38 35.12
C ASN A 49 15.38 -7.63 34.11
N TRP A 50 15.64 -7.76 32.79
CA TRP A 50 14.88 -7.05 31.76
C TRP A 50 13.44 -7.52 31.66
N GLY A 51 13.18 -8.77 32.06
CA GLY A 51 11.82 -9.35 32.10
C GLY A 51 10.83 -8.57 32.96
N ALA A 52 11.27 -7.93 34.04
CA ALA A 52 10.44 -7.14 34.95
C ALA A 52 9.92 -5.84 34.31
N ARG A 53 10.57 -5.36 33.24
CA ARG A 53 10.14 -4.19 32.48
C ARG A 53 9.07 -4.49 31.44
N LEU A 54 8.79 -5.77 31.19
CA LEU A 54 7.87 -6.25 30.16
C LEU A 54 6.53 -6.65 30.77
N SER A 55 5.44 -6.32 30.09
CA SER A 55 4.10 -6.79 30.42
C SER A 55 4.06 -8.32 30.49
N GLU A 56 3.29 -8.87 31.42
CA GLU A 56 3.11 -10.32 31.54
C GLU A 56 2.41 -10.92 30.31
N GLN A 57 1.51 -10.17 29.69
CA GLN A 57 0.74 -10.63 28.54
C GLN A 57 1.58 -10.60 27.26
N PRO A 58 1.87 -11.75 26.64
CA PRO A 58 2.49 -11.81 25.34
C PRO A 58 1.46 -11.68 24.21
N PHE A 59 1.86 -11.02 23.12
CA PHE A 59 1.15 -11.05 21.85
C PHE A 59 1.88 -12.03 20.93
N VAL A 60 1.22 -13.15 20.63
CA VAL A 60 1.82 -14.23 19.85
C VAL A 60 1.16 -14.29 18.48
N SER A 61 1.96 -14.31 17.44
CA SER A 61 1.54 -14.57 16.06
C SER A 61 2.09 -15.90 15.56
N HIS A 62 1.29 -16.59 14.74
CA HIS A 62 1.64 -17.85 14.11
C HIS A 62 1.55 -17.73 12.59
N SER A 63 2.45 -18.39 11.90
CA SER A 63 2.48 -18.45 10.45
C SER A 63 2.70 -19.87 9.97
N THR A 64 2.09 -20.25 8.85
CA THR A 64 2.41 -21.47 8.13
C THR A 64 2.88 -21.11 6.73
N THR A 65 3.85 -21.86 6.22
CA THR A 65 4.42 -21.66 4.91
C THR A 65 4.39 -22.93 4.09
N ASP A 66 4.47 -22.79 2.78
CA ASP A 66 4.76 -23.92 1.89
C ASP A 66 6.25 -24.31 1.96
N ALA A 67 6.64 -25.29 1.16
CA ALA A 67 8.02 -25.78 1.09
C ALA A 67 9.02 -24.73 0.54
N LEU A 68 8.54 -23.72 -0.17
CA LEU A 68 9.33 -22.61 -0.71
C LEU A 68 9.42 -21.41 0.24
N GLY A 69 8.75 -21.49 1.41
CA GLY A 69 8.70 -20.41 2.39
C GLY A 69 7.63 -19.36 2.14
N GLN A 70 6.72 -19.58 1.17
CA GLN A 70 5.61 -18.66 0.91
C GLN A 70 4.56 -18.77 2.01
N LEU A 71 4.07 -17.65 2.50
CA LEU A 71 3.12 -17.56 3.61
C LEU A 71 1.75 -18.09 3.20
N LEU A 72 1.30 -19.20 3.77
CA LEU A 72 -0.02 -19.79 3.52
C LEU A 72 -1.07 -19.25 4.49
N THR A 73 -0.74 -19.20 5.78
CA THR A 73 -1.64 -18.62 6.80
C THR A 73 -0.85 -17.79 7.80
N GLN A 74 -1.51 -16.76 8.30
CA GLN A 74 -1.00 -15.97 9.41
C GLN A 74 -2.12 -15.74 10.42
N THR A 75 -1.87 -16.09 11.68
CA THR A 75 -2.76 -15.83 12.80
C THR A 75 -2.17 -14.75 13.68
N ASP A 76 -2.89 -13.66 13.90
CA ASP A 76 -2.45 -12.59 14.79
C ASP A 76 -2.72 -12.93 16.28
N ALA A 77 -2.24 -12.07 17.18
CA ALA A 77 -2.39 -12.26 18.62
C ALA A 77 -3.85 -12.17 19.12
N LYS A 78 -4.76 -11.63 18.30
CA LYS A 78 -6.21 -11.62 18.62
C LYS A 78 -6.92 -12.85 18.08
N GLY A 79 -6.25 -13.69 17.30
CA GLY A 79 -6.78 -14.89 16.67
C GLY A 79 -7.51 -14.62 15.36
N HIS A 80 -7.21 -13.51 14.68
CA HIS A 80 -7.63 -13.31 13.29
C HIS A 80 -6.69 -14.08 12.36
N ILE A 81 -7.25 -14.71 11.33
CA ILE A 81 -6.50 -15.57 10.41
C ILE A 81 -6.57 -14.98 9.02
N GLN A 82 -5.42 -14.68 8.45
CA GLN A 82 -5.27 -14.37 7.04
C GLN A 82 -4.77 -15.62 6.32
N ARG A 83 -5.41 -15.97 5.20
CA ARG A 83 -5.04 -17.09 4.34
C ARG A 83 -4.71 -16.58 2.93
N MET A 84 -3.68 -17.15 2.31
CA MET A 84 -3.20 -16.80 0.98
C MET A 84 -3.10 -18.04 0.11
N ALA A 85 -3.30 -17.87 -1.20
CA ALA A 85 -3.12 -18.92 -2.19
C ALA A 85 -2.24 -18.41 -3.34
N TYR A 86 -1.41 -19.30 -3.86
CA TYR A 86 -0.46 -19.01 -4.93
C TYR A 86 -0.66 -19.96 -6.12
N ASN A 87 -0.30 -19.49 -7.32
CA ASN A 87 -0.23 -20.33 -8.51
C ASN A 87 1.10 -21.12 -8.51
N ARG A 88 1.29 -21.95 -9.55
CA ARG A 88 2.52 -22.76 -9.71
C ARG A 88 3.78 -21.92 -9.92
N ALA A 89 3.66 -20.67 -10.34
CA ALA A 89 4.77 -19.73 -10.47
C ALA A 89 5.08 -18.98 -9.17
N GLY A 90 4.38 -19.29 -8.06
CA GLY A 90 4.57 -18.62 -6.77
C GLY A 90 3.91 -17.25 -6.66
N GLN A 91 3.03 -16.88 -7.58
CA GLN A 91 2.36 -15.60 -7.59
C GLN A 91 1.02 -15.69 -6.83
N LEU A 92 0.72 -14.68 -6.00
CA LEU A 92 -0.53 -14.62 -5.22
C LEU A 92 -1.75 -14.59 -6.15
N ILE A 93 -2.71 -15.49 -5.93
CA ILE A 93 -3.95 -15.58 -6.72
C ILE A 93 -5.21 -15.34 -5.90
N GLY A 94 -5.11 -15.36 -4.57
CA GLY A 94 -6.25 -15.13 -3.70
C GLY A 94 -5.84 -14.93 -2.24
N SER A 95 -6.66 -14.18 -1.50
CA SER A 95 -6.50 -14.04 -0.05
C SER A 95 -7.84 -13.92 0.66
N TRP A 96 -7.89 -14.41 1.89
CA TRP A 96 -9.07 -14.46 2.75
C TRP A 96 -8.71 -14.00 4.15
N LEU A 97 -9.68 -13.45 4.85
CA LEU A 97 -9.56 -13.04 6.24
C LEU A 97 -10.69 -13.65 7.08
N THR A 98 -10.32 -14.31 8.14
CA THR A 98 -11.26 -14.76 9.18
C THR A 98 -11.03 -13.92 10.43
N ILE A 99 -11.96 -13.02 10.75
CA ILE A 99 -11.96 -12.35 12.04
C ILE A 99 -12.38 -13.40 13.08
N LYS A 100 -11.73 -13.41 14.25
CA LYS A 100 -12.01 -14.36 15.31
C LYS A 100 -13.52 -14.49 15.56
N ASN A 101 -14.02 -15.71 15.59
CA ASN A 101 -15.43 -16.06 15.74
C ASN A 101 -16.38 -15.59 14.62
N SER A 102 -15.84 -15.25 13.46
CA SER A 102 -16.62 -14.86 12.28
C SER A 102 -16.35 -15.80 11.10
N ALA A 103 -17.22 -15.77 10.10
CA ALA A 103 -17.01 -16.51 8.86
C ALA A 103 -15.82 -15.92 8.05
N GLU A 104 -15.17 -16.78 7.30
CA GLU A 104 -14.09 -16.37 6.36
C GLU A 104 -14.65 -15.42 5.29
N GLN A 105 -13.98 -14.31 5.09
CA GLN A 105 -14.31 -13.30 4.08
C GLN A 105 -13.25 -13.28 2.99
N VAL A 106 -13.67 -13.18 1.73
CA VAL A 106 -12.78 -13.01 0.59
C VAL A 106 -12.26 -11.57 0.57
N ILE A 107 -10.96 -11.38 0.63
CA ILE A 107 -10.30 -10.06 0.46
C ILE A 107 -9.87 -9.89 -0.99
N LEU A 108 -9.14 -10.86 -1.52
CA LEU A 108 -8.75 -10.94 -2.92
C LEU A 108 -9.36 -12.22 -3.50
N ARG A 109 -10.28 -12.07 -4.46
CA ARG A 109 -10.98 -13.19 -5.09
C ARG A 109 -10.12 -13.86 -6.15
N SER A 110 -9.49 -13.02 -6.99
CA SER A 110 -8.59 -13.50 -8.04
C SER A 110 -7.57 -12.44 -8.42
N LEU A 111 -6.40 -12.88 -8.82
CA LEU A 111 -5.34 -12.07 -9.39
C LEU A 111 -4.69 -12.84 -10.53
N THR A 112 -4.64 -12.23 -11.71
CA THR A 112 -4.07 -12.83 -12.91
C THR A 112 -2.86 -12.06 -13.39
N TYR A 113 -1.95 -12.76 -14.05
CA TYR A 113 -0.66 -12.22 -14.46
C TYR A 113 -0.38 -12.50 -15.93
N SER A 114 0.42 -11.66 -16.54
CA SER A 114 1.03 -11.90 -17.84
C SER A 114 2.15 -12.96 -17.73
N ALA A 115 2.63 -13.44 -18.88
CA ALA A 115 3.80 -14.31 -18.90
C ALA A 115 5.08 -13.65 -18.33
N ALA A 116 5.14 -12.31 -18.33
CA ALA A 116 6.21 -11.53 -17.73
C ALA A 116 6.03 -11.27 -16.21
N GLY A 117 4.98 -11.84 -15.58
CA GLY A 117 4.70 -11.67 -14.15
C GLY A 117 4.00 -10.37 -13.77
N GLN A 118 3.55 -9.58 -14.74
CA GLN A 118 2.84 -8.33 -14.48
C GLN A 118 1.36 -8.62 -14.17
N LYS A 119 0.78 -7.88 -13.23
CA LYS A 119 -0.66 -7.98 -12.93
C LYS A 119 -1.49 -7.59 -14.15
N LEU A 120 -2.45 -8.43 -14.53
CA LEU A 120 -3.40 -8.12 -15.60
C LEU A 120 -4.78 -7.75 -15.05
N ARG A 121 -5.25 -8.47 -14.05
CA ARG A 121 -6.57 -8.25 -13.46
C ARG A 121 -6.57 -8.66 -12.00
N GLU A 122 -7.16 -7.82 -11.18
CA GLU A 122 -7.36 -8.03 -9.75
C GLU A 122 -8.84 -7.90 -9.43
N GLU A 123 -9.42 -8.87 -8.75
CA GLU A 123 -10.80 -8.84 -8.28
C GLU A 123 -10.84 -8.94 -6.75
N SER A 124 -11.28 -7.87 -6.12
CA SER A 124 -11.46 -7.81 -4.66
C SER A 124 -12.71 -8.54 -4.21
N GLY A 125 -12.75 -8.96 -2.95
CA GLY A 125 -13.89 -9.66 -2.36
C GLY A 125 -15.20 -8.88 -2.38
N ASN A 126 -15.15 -7.56 -2.40
CA ASN A 126 -16.30 -6.65 -2.52
C ASN A 126 -16.77 -6.45 -3.97
N GLY A 127 -16.18 -7.16 -4.94
CA GLY A 127 -16.52 -7.08 -6.36
C GLY A 127 -15.89 -5.91 -7.12
N VAL A 128 -14.97 -5.16 -6.50
CA VAL A 128 -14.16 -4.17 -7.23
C VAL A 128 -13.17 -4.92 -8.12
N ILE A 129 -13.08 -4.49 -9.39
CA ILE A 129 -12.18 -5.06 -10.38
C ILE A 129 -11.23 -3.98 -10.85
N THR A 130 -9.92 -4.30 -10.83
CA THR A 130 -8.86 -3.46 -11.41
C THR A 130 -8.21 -4.22 -12.56
N GLU A 131 -8.14 -3.59 -13.72
CA GLU A 131 -7.52 -4.10 -14.94
C GLU A 131 -6.31 -3.25 -15.29
N TYR A 132 -5.22 -3.91 -15.68
CA TYR A 132 -3.95 -3.29 -16.04
C TYR A 132 -3.67 -3.55 -17.51
N ARG A 133 -3.25 -2.53 -18.24
CA ARG A 133 -2.87 -2.62 -19.65
C ARG A 133 -1.42 -2.25 -19.83
N TYR A 134 -0.71 -3.05 -20.59
CA TYR A 134 0.69 -2.86 -20.88
C TYR A 134 0.92 -2.73 -22.38
N GLU A 135 1.89 -1.93 -22.74
CA GLU A 135 2.34 -1.80 -24.13
C GLU A 135 3.06 -3.09 -24.55
N PRO A 136 2.67 -3.72 -25.67
CA PRO A 136 3.24 -5.02 -26.04
C PRO A 136 4.74 -5.01 -26.27
N GLN A 137 5.28 -3.92 -26.83
CA GLN A 137 6.68 -3.80 -27.22
C GLN A 137 7.60 -3.52 -26.05
N THR A 138 7.21 -2.59 -25.17
CA THR A 138 8.06 -2.11 -24.07
C THR A 138 7.69 -2.70 -22.72
N GLN A 139 6.52 -3.35 -22.63
CA GLN A 139 5.95 -3.87 -21.39
C GLN A 139 5.68 -2.78 -20.34
N ARG A 140 5.61 -1.50 -20.75
CA ARG A 140 5.28 -0.38 -19.88
C ARG A 140 3.79 -0.37 -19.57
N LEU A 141 3.43 0.02 -18.35
CA LEU A 141 2.03 0.16 -17.93
C LEU A 141 1.39 1.37 -18.62
N ILE A 142 0.44 1.15 -19.52
CA ILE A 142 -0.23 2.22 -20.27
C ILE A 142 -1.65 2.53 -19.78
N GLY A 143 -2.18 1.72 -18.86
CA GLY A 143 -3.50 2.02 -18.28
C GLY A 143 -3.86 1.18 -17.08
N ILE A 144 -4.65 1.79 -16.18
CA ILE A 144 -5.27 1.14 -15.02
C ILE A 144 -6.75 1.53 -15.02
N LYS A 145 -7.63 0.53 -15.04
CA LYS A 145 -9.05 0.75 -14.95
C LYS A 145 -9.65 0.03 -13.76
N THR A 146 -10.28 0.78 -12.85
CA THR A 146 -10.94 0.23 -11.66
C THR A 146 -12.43 0.48 -11.74
N THR A 147 -13.19 -0.61 -11.62
CA THR A 147 -14.65 -0.59 -11.63
C THR A 147 -15.21 -1.28 -10.39
N ARG A 148 -16.42 -0.90 -9.99
CA ARG A 148 -17.17 -1.58 -8.93
C ARG A 148 -18.53 -2.04 -9.47
N PRO A 149 -19.21 -3.00 -8.78
CA PRO A 149 -20.56 -3.41 -9.11
C PRO A 149 -21.50 -2.20 -9.19
N ALA A 150 -22.39 -2.23 -10.16
CA ALA A 150 -23.40 -1.18 -10.32
C ALA A 150 -24.27 -1.06 -9.07
N LYS A 151 -24.43 0.16 -8.59
CA LYS A 151 -25.33 0.51 -7.51
C LYS A 151 -25.99 1.83 -7.85
N LYS A 152 -27.30 1.97 -7.52
CA LYS A 152 -28.06 3.19 -7.75
C LYS A 152 -27.31 4.40 -7.16
N ASP A 153 -27.27 5.48 -7.90
CA ASP A 153 -26.70 6.79 -7.54
C ASP A 153 -25.18 6.78 -7.25
N ARG A 154 -24.46 5.78 -7.78
CA ARG A 154 -22.99 5.73 -7.66
C ARG A 154 -22.33 5.38 -8.99
N PRO A 155 -21.27 6.09 -9.40
CA PRO A 155 -20.53 5.75 -10.61
C PRO A 155 -19.92 4.36 -10.48
N THR A 156 -20.00 3.55 -11.53
CA THR A 156 -19.36 2.22 -11.61
C THR A 156 -17.86 2.32 -11.83
N ARG A 157 -17.40 3.31 -12.60
CA ARG A 157 -16.00 3.60 -12.86
C ARG A 157 -15.43 4.41 -11.70
N LEU A 158 -14.41 3.87 -11.02
CA LEU A 158 -13.73 4.52 -9.88
C LEU A 158 -12.45 5.22 -10.33
N GLN A 159 -11.76 4.63 -11.32
CA GLN A 159 -10.50 5.09 -11.86
C GLN A 159 -10.36 4.60 -13.30
N ASP A 160 -9.80 5.43 -14.18
CA ASP A 160 -9.45 5.02 -15.55
C ASP A 160 -8.23 5.84 -15.98
N LEU A 161 -7.05 5.38 -15.56
CA LEU A 161 -5.78 6.05 -15.81
C LEU A 161 -5.21 5.62 -17.14
N ARG A 162 -4.66 6.58 -17.86
CA ARG A 162 -3.87 6.40 -19.07
C ARG A 162 -2.55 7.14 -18.92
N TYR A 163 -1.47 6.46 -19.28
CA TYR A 163 -0.10 6.96 -19.14
C TYR A 163 0.52 7.20 -20.51
N ASP A 164 1.10 8.38 -20.70
CA ASP A 164 1.92 8.72 -21.87
C ASP A 164 3.38 8.79 -21.44
N TYR A 165 4.28 8.22 -22.25
CA TYR A 165 5.70 8.12 -21.96
C TYR A 165 6.54 8.78 -23.06
N ASP A 166 7.71 9.25 -22.66
CA ASP A 166 8.79 9.53 -23.62
C ASP A 166 9.46 8.22 -24.09
N PRO A 167 10.33 8.28 -25.12
CA PRO A 167 11.01 7.08 -25.63
C PRO A 167 11.87 6.36 -24.59
N VAL A 168 12.43 7.06 -23.59
CA VAL A 168 13.26 6.45 -22.54
C VAL A 168 12.44 5.86 -21.39
N GLY A 169 11.19 6.29 -21.20
CA GLY A 169 10.27 5.73 -20.21
C GLY A 169 9.89 6.66 -19.08
N ASN A 170 10.19 7.94 -19.18
CA ASN A 170 9.64 8.92 -18.23
C ASN A 170 8.16 9.17 -18.55
N ILE A 171 7.33 9.32 -17.53
CA ILE A 171 5.91 9.62 -17.68
C ILE A 171 5.78 11.10 -18.09
N LEU A 172 5.20 11.37 -19.25
CA LEU A 172 4.91 12.72 -19.72
C LEU A 172 3.54 13.21 -19.27
N ALA A 173 2.55 12.32 -19.25
CA ALA A 173 1.21 12.65 -18.80
C ALA A 173 0.49 11.46 -18.14
N ILE A 174 -0.40 11.78 -17.20
CA ILE A 174 -1.35 10.84 -16.61
C ILE A 174 -2.74 11.46 -16.77
N HIS A 175 -3.61 10.77 -17.51
CA HIS A 175 -5.00 11.16 -17.69
C HIS A 175 -5.89 10.28 -16.81
N ASN A 176 -6.95 10.85 -16.21
CA ASN A 176 -7.96 10.07 -15.52
C ASN A 176 -9.32 10.20 -16.24
N ASP A 177 -9.59 9.27 -17.14
CA ASP A 177 -10.81 9.25 -17.96
C ASP A 177 -12.08 8.86 -17.14
N ALA A 178 -11.94 8.53 -15.86
CA ALA A 178 -13.07 8.33 -14.95
C ALA A 178 -13.67 9.65 -14.45
N GLU A 179 -12.97 10.74 -14.58
CA GLU A 179 -13.38 12.03 -14.08
C GLU A 179 -13.68 13.01 -15.22
N ALA A 180 -14.69 13.87 -15.00
CA ALA A 180 -15.07 14.87 -15.98
C ALA A 180 -14.18 16.12 -15.91
N THR A 181 -13.96 16.74 -17.07
CA THR A 181 -13.45 18.12 -17.14
C THR A 181 -14.42 19.05 -16.40
N ARG A 182 -13.88 19.95 -15.61
CA ARG A 182 -14.64 20.93 -14.83
C ARG A 182 -14.29 22.35 -15.24
N PHE A 183 -15.15 23.28 -14.87
CA PHE A 183 -14.91 24.71 -15.08
C PHE A 183 -15.09 25.41 -13.74
N TYR A 184 -14.07 26.12 -13.31
CA TYR A 184 -14.07 26.85 -12.05
C TYR A 184 -13.25 28.13 -12.18
N ARG A 185 -13.74 29.25 -11.66
CA ARG A 185 -13.07 30.57 -11.75
C ARG A 185 -12.61 30.93 -13.17
N ASN A 186 -13.46 30.69 -14.15
CA ASN A 186 -13.19 30.94 -15.57
C ASN A 186 -11.99 30.15 -16.15
N GLN A 187 -11.61 29.04 -15.50
CA GLN A 187 -10.58 28.12 -15.97
C GLN A 187 -11.19 26.77 -16.32
N LYS A 188 -10.67 26.16 -17.38
CA LYS A 188 -10.92 24.77 -17.74
C LYS A 188 -9.97 23.89 -16.94
N ILE A 189 -10.50 22.92 -16.20
CA ILE A 189 -9.76 22.02 -15.31
C ILE A 189 -9.93 20.60 -15.81
N VAL A 190 -8.87 20.09 -16.46
CA VAL A 190 -8.85 18.75 -17.04
C VAL A 190 -8.30 17.76 -15.99
N PRO A 191 -8.83 16.53 -15.89
CA PRO A 191 -8.30 15.48 -15.01
C PRO A 191 -7.01 14.87 -15.59
N GLU A 192 -5.98 15.69 -15.66
CA GLU A 192 -4.69 15.38 -16.26
C GLU A 192 -3.56 15.95 -15.39
N THR A 193 -2.47 15.23 -15.31
CA THR A 193 -1.20 15.70 -14.72
C THR A 193 -0.12 15.54 -15.77
N THR A 194 0.65 16.59 -16.04
CA THR A 194 1.75 16.56 -17.01
C THR A 194 3.09 16.77 -16.32
N TYR A 195 4.15 16.24 -16.92
CA TYR A 195 5.49 16.26 -16.37
C TYR A 195 6.49 16.66 -17.45
N ARG A 196 7.49 17.48 -17.07
CA ARG A 196 8.63 17.84 -17.91
C ARG A 196 9.92 17.52 -17.20
N TYR A 197 10.88 17.07 -17.98
CA TYR A 197 12.19 16.64 -17.49
C TYR A 197 13.30 17.44 -18.19
N ASP A 198 14.42 17.59 -17.51
CA ASP A 198 15.63 18.13 -18.09
C ASP A 198 16.42 17.07 -18.89
N ALA A 199 17.62 17.46 -19.39
CA ALA A 199 18.48 16.56 -20.14
C ALA A 199 19.08 15.42 -19.30
N LEU A 200 19.02 15.50 -17.96
CA LEU A 200 19.45 14.46 -17.01
C LEU A 200 18.27 13.62 -16.51
N TYR A 201 17.07 13.80 -17.10
CA TYR A 201 15.83 13.14 -16.71
C TYR A 201 15.34 13.51 -15.29
N GLN A 202 15.76 14.66 -14.77
CA GLN A 202 15.24 15.20 -13.51
C GLN A 202 13.92 15.94 -13.78
N LEU A 203 12.92 15.75 -12.93
CA LEU A 203 11.62 16.39 -13.06
C LEU A 203 11.74 17.90 -12.80
N ILE A 204 11.57 18.74 -13.82
CA ILE A 204 11.67 20.20 -13.67
C ILE A 204 10.31 20.90 -13.56
N GLU A 205 9.24 20.27 -14.03
CA GLU A 205 7.89 20.86 -13.94
C GLU A 205 6.83 19.76 -13.82
N ALA A 206 5.85 19.99 -12.98
CA ALA A 206 4.63 19.18 -12.90
C ALA A 206 3.41 20.09 -12.89
N THR A 207 2.44 19.81 -13.77
CA THR A 207 1.14 20.47 -13.77
C THR A 207 0.04 19.50 -13.37
N GLY A 208 -1.07 20.00 -12.91
CA GLY A 208 -2.22 19.16 -12.55
C GLY A 208 -3.33 19.99 -11.94
N ARG A 209 -4.21 19.33 -11.20
CA ARG A 209 -5.29 19.98 -10.48
C ARG A 209 -5.28 19.58 -9.01
N GLU A 210 -5.69 20.50 -8.16
CA GLU A 210 -5.86 20.27 -6.73
C GLU A 210 -7.16 20.90 -6.24
N ALA A 211 -7.68 20.43 -5.11
CA ALA A 211 -8.84 21.04 -4.49
C ALA A 211 -8.50 22.46 -4.04
N ASP A 212 -9.39 23.44 -4.34
CA ASP A 212 -9.24 24.80 -3.83
C ASP A 212 -9.52 24.81 -2.32
N THR A 213 -8.45 24.76 -1.52
CA THR A 213 -8.52 24.82 -0.06
C THR A 213 -8.49 26.25 0.48
N ASN A 214 -8.62 27.29 -0.34
CA ASN A 214 -8.63 28.68 0.05
C ASN A 214 -9.84 29.05 0.93
N GLY A 215 -9.88 28.59 2.15
CA GLY A 215 -10.92 28.79 3.17
C GLY A 215 -10.71 27.98 4.44
N ILE A 216 -9.79 27.01 4.42
CA ILE A 216 -9.47 26.18 5.59
C ILE A 216 -8.03 26.49 6.04
N GLN A 217 -7.78 27.74 6.44
CA GLN A 217 -6.63 28.04 7.29
C GLN A 217 -7.00 27.65 8.72
N ASN A 218 -6.23 26.72 9.32
CA ASN A 218 -6.20 26.29 10.73
C ASN A 218 -6.81 24.93 11.06
N SER A 219 -6.48 23.84 10.34
CA SER A 219 -6.50 22.55 11.02
C SER A 219 -5.11 21.89 10.92
N GLN A 220 -4.54 21.56 12.06
CA GLN A 220 -3.27 20.81 12.19
C GLN A 220 -3.39 19.34 11.76
N LEU A 221 -4.53 18.94 11.23
CA LEU A 221 -4.76 17.63 10.60
C LEU A 221 -4.85 17.85 9.09
N PRO A 222 -4.24 17.00 8.24
CA PRO A 222 -4.53 17.02 6.83
C PRO A 222 -6.04 16.91 6.71
N ALA A 223 -6.68 17.97 6.22
CA ALA A 223 -8.11 18.00 6.04
C ALA A 223 -8.47 16.79 5.17
N LEU A 224 -9.22 15.85 5.71
CA LEU A 224 -10.02 14.95 4.91
C LEU A 224 -10.75 15.88 3.96
N ALA A 225 -10.41 15.79 2.65
CA ALA A 225 -10.97 16.64 1.63
C ALA A 225 -12.47 16.75 1.91
N SER A 226 -12.93 17.96 2.20
CA SER A 226 -14.32 18.18 2.58
C SER A 226 -15.17 17.55 1.48
N LEU A 227 -15.93 16.53 1.82
CA LEU A 227 -16.83 15.84 0.91
C LEU A 227 -17.92 16.77 0.36
N ASN A 228 -17.93 18.05 0.77
CA ASN A 228 -19.01 18.99 0.55
C ASN A 228 -18.88 19.83 -0.71
N ASP A 229 -17.75 19.86 -1.41
CA ASP A 229 -17.69 20.57 -2.70
C ASP A 229 -16.70 19.94 -3.67
N SER A 230 -17.12 18.82 -4.25
CA SER A 230 -16.34 18.06 -5.26
C SER A 230 -16.09 18.83 -6.57
N ASN A 231 -16.49 20.12 -6.64
CA ASN A 231 -16.45 20.92 -7.86
C ASN A 231 -15.38 22.02 -7.84
N GLN A 232 -14.79 22.34 -6.70
CA GLN A 232 -13.81 23.40 -6.54
C GLN A 232 -12.40 22.87 -6.74
N PHE A 233 -11.99 22.76 -7.99
CA PHE A 233 -10.60 22.45 -8.35
C PHE A 233 -9.94 23.68 -8.98
N VAL A 234 -8.64 23.80 -8.78
CA VAL A 234 -7.77 24.77 -9.46
C VAL A 234 -6.62 24.05 -10.14
N ASN A 235 -6.13 24.61 -11.23
CA ASN A 235 -4.92 24.12 -11.86
C ASN A 235 -3.71 24.59 -11.06
N TYR A 236 -2.70 23.72 -10.92
CA TYR A 236 -1.40 24.08 -10.35
C TYR A 236 -0.27 23.83 -11.35
N THR A 237 0.80 24.57 -11.16
CA THR A 237 2.10 24.31 -11.78
C THR A 237 3.16 24.35 -10.69
N ARG A 238 3.97 23.29 -10.59
CA ARG A 238 5.09 23.18 -9.66
C ARG A 238 6.38 23.10 -10.46
N SER A 239 7.37 23.94 -10.10
CA SER A 239 8.68 23.93 -10.70
C SER A 239 9.71 23.44 -9.70
N TYR A 240 10.69 22.67 -10.17
CA TYR A 240 11.74 22.07 -9.36
C TYR A 240 13.09 22.53 -9.86
N HIS A 241 13.98 22.87 -8.95
CA HIS A 241 15.34 23.27 -9.23
C HIS A 241 16.29 22.39 -8.44
N TYR A 242 17.28 21.88 -9.09
CA TYR A 242 18.27 20.97 -8.51
C TYR A 242 19.60 21.67 -8.37
N ASP A 243 20.35 21.34 -7.35
CA ASP A 243 21.74 21.73 -7.22
C ASP A 243 22.65 20.78 -8.03
N ARG A 244 23.99 20.93 -7.89
CA ARG A 244 24.94 20.09 -8.61
C ARG A 244 24.96 18.63 -8.16
N ALA A 245 24.36 18.31 -7.03
CA ALA A 245 24.29 16.97 -6.48
C ALA A 245 22.96 16.24 -6.84
N GLY A 246 21.98 16.96 -7.39
CA GLY A 246 20.67 16.44 -7.80
C GLY A 246 19.56 16.64 -6.79
#